data_9845bcf44ec55e463981d621a3021e26
#
_entry.id   9845bcf44ec55e463981d621a3021e26
#
_cell.length_a   1.000
_cell.length_b   1.000
_cell.length_c   1.000
_cell.angle_alpha   90.00
_cell.angle_beta   90.00
_cell.angle_gamma   90.00
#
_symmetry.space_group_name_H-M   'P 1'
#
loop_
_entity.id
_entity.type
_entity.pdbx_description
1 polymer ?
#
loop_
_entity_poly.entity_id
_entity_poly.type
_entity_poly.pdbx_seq_one_letter_code
_entity_poly.pdbx_strand_id
1 'polypeptide(L)'
;MKEAPLVTVYITNFNYGSYIKDAIESVLSQSFKDIELIIIDDGSSDNSKEIIERYMQLNYVRVIFQKNKGLNITNNIAMRLARGKYLVRLDADDYFRKDAIQKMCQKLESDSKLGLVFPDYFLIDSLGDVIAKEQRHAFDKDVSLLDQPAHGACTMIRRSFLEKLGGYNESFSCQDGYDLWIRFTAKYPVANINEPLFYYRQHNSNLTKNEDRILKTRAEIKESFVSKEKIQTPTTLAILPVRGEKINRYSLAFEKFGDEYLIDKKIKSALQSNHIDQLVVTSPDQKIKDHVIQNYVENEVLFIERPRNLAILNKDLKDTVEFIFNNAQLEGQKFDSFLLMFLEYPFVEPNILDDAIQTMAIFDLDSLISVRQDNSLFFNHDG
;
A
#
# COMPACT_ATOMS: atom_id res chain seq x y z
N MET A 1 21.80 -24.89 28.88
CA MET A 1 21.60 -23.99 27.70
C MET A 1 20.86 -22.79 28.23
N LYS A 2 21.27 -21.55 27.89
CA LYS A 2 20.44 -20.37 28.23
C LYS A 2 19.10 -20.51 27.50
N GLU A 3 18.00 -20.26 28.20
CA GLU A 3 16.67 -20.22 27.59
C GLU A 3 16.66 -19.27 26.39
N ALA A 4 15.88 -19.60 25.37
CA ALA A 4 15.73 -18.70 24.22
C ALA A 4 15.03 -17.43 24.68
N PRO A 5 15.45 -16.25 24.22
CA PRO A 5 14.79 -15.00 24.58
C PRO A 5 13.37 -14.96 24.02
N LEU A 6 12.48 -14.18 24.62
CA LEU A 6 11.12 -14.03 24.09
C LEU A 6 11.13 -13.23 22.79
N VAL A 7 11.97 -12.20 22.67
CA VAL A 7 12.02 -11.32 21.51
C VAL A 7 13.40 -11.30 20.89
N THR A 8 13.46 -11.44 19.57
CA THR A 8 14.61 -11.03 18.77
C THR A 8 14.33 -9.67 18.15
N VAL A 9 15.11 -8.67 18.54
CA VAL A 9 15.21 -7.40 17.80
C VAL A 9 16.33 -7.55 16.78
N TYR A 10 16.09 -7.11 15.55
CA TYR A 10 17.18 -7.00 14.59
C TYR A 10 17.23 -5.61 13.95
N ILE A 11 18.47 -5.14 13.74
CA ILE A 11 18.74 -3.87 13.06
C ILE A 11 19.43 -4.18 11.75
N THR A 12 18.88 -3.63 10.64
CA THR A 12 19.51 -3.67 9.33
C THR A 12 20.19 -2.33 9.07
N ASN A 13 21.45 -2.37 8.68
CA ASN A 13 22.25 -1.17 8.43
C ASN A 13 22.93 -1.21 7.05
N PHE A 14 22.85 -0.08 6.35
CA PHE A 14 23.65 0.18 5.15
C PHE A 14 23.91 1.68 5.00
N ASN A 15 25.13 2.11 5.36
CA ASN A 15 25.56 3.52 5.31
C ASN A 15 24.74 4.48 6.21
N TYR A 16 24.35 4.03 7.41
CA TYR A 16 23.68 4.86 8.42
C TYR A 16 24.54 5.10 9.67
N GLY A 17 25.85 5.25 9.50
CA GLY A 17 26.79 5.53 10.60
C GLY A 17 26.43 6.71 11.47
N SER A 18 25.75 7.71 10.91
CA SER A 18 25.30 8.89 11.68
C SER A 18 24.15 8.57 12.65
N TYR A 19 23.41 7.49 12.44
CA TYR A 19 22.17 7.20 13.18
C TYR A 19 22.20 5.86 13.92
N ILE A 20 22.97 4.87 13.46
CA ILE A 20 22.98 3.50 13.98
C ILE A 20 23.18 3.42 15.49
N LYS A 21 23.92 4.36 16.07
CA LYS A 21 24.11 4.43 17.52
C LYS A 21 22.79 4.62 18.25
N ASP A 22 21.96 5.57 17.80
CA ASP A 22 20.65 5.86 18.40
C ASP A 22 19.74 4.63 18.35
N ALA A 23 19.72 3.94 17.20
CA ALA A 23 18.98 2.70 17.01
C ALA A 23 19.41 1.63 18.04
N ILE A 24 20.70 1.35 18.15
CA ILE A 24 21.25 0.36 19.09
C ILE A 24 20.93 0.72 20.53
N GLU A 25 21.23 1.95 20.95
CA GLU A 25 20.99 2.41 22.33
C GLU A 25 19.50 2.37 22.70
N SER A 26 18.61 2.63 21.74
CA SER A 26 17.17 2.54 21.96
C SER A 26 16.71 1.11 22.28
N VAL A 27 17.34 0.09 21.69
CA VAL A 27 17.09 -1.33 22.01
C VAL A 27 17.67 -1.70 23.37
N LEU A 28 18.90 -1.29 23.66
CA LEU A 28 19.57 -1.59 24.94
C LEU A 28 18.85 -0.96 26.14
N SER A 29 18.22 0.19 25.93
CA SER A 29 17.48 0.95 26.96
C SER A 29 16.02 0.50 27.16
N GLN A 30 15.52 -0.48 26.39
CA GLN A 30 14.16 -0.98 26.54
C GLN A 30 13.83 -1.41 27.98
N SER A 31 12.60 -1.15 28.43
CA SER A 31 12.09 -1.61 29.74
C SER A 31 11.98 -3.14 29.80
N PHE A 32 11.63 -3.77 28.71
CA PHE A 32 11.58 -5.23 28.56
C PHE A 32 12.99 -5.80 28.35
N LYS A 33 13.38 -6.84 29.11
CA LYS A 33 14.78 -7.32 29.16
C LYS A 33 15.02 -8.70 28.53
N ASP A 34 13.96 -9.46 28.24
CA ASP A 34 14.10 -10.78 27.62
C ASP A 34 14.24 -10.66 26.10
N ILE A 35 15.34 -10.01 25.68
CA ILE A 35 15.66 -9.63 24.33
C ILE A 35 17.03 -10.14 23.91
N GLU A 36 17.17 -10.64 22.68
CA GLU A 36 18.44 -10.65 21.96
C GLU A 36 18.42 -9.58 20.86
N LEU A 37 19.57 -9.00 20.56
CA LEU A 37 19.78 -8.05 19.50
C LEU A 37 20.67 -8.64 18.42
N ILE A 38 20.22 -8.61 17.17
CA ILE A 38 21.00 -8.95 15.98
C ILE A 38 21.23 -7.66 15.18
N ILE A 39 22.48 -7.32 14.92
CA ILE A 39 22.83 -6.18 14.06
C ILE A 39 23.45 -6.74 12.79
N ILE A 40 22.89 -6.40 11.64
CA ILE A 40 23.41 -6.82 10.34
C ILE A 40 23.80 -5.59 9.54
N ASP A 41 25.10 -5.45 9.33
CA ASP A 41 25.65 -4.46 8.42
C ASP A 41 25.75 -5.06 7.02
N ASP A 42 24.99 -4.52 6.09
CA ASP A 42 24.88 -5.02 4.70
C ASP A 42 25.93 -4.40 3.77
N GLY A 43 27.16 -4.31 4.24
CA GLY A 43 28.31 -3.88 3.43
C GLY A 43 28.49 -2.37 3.39
N SER A 44 28.29 -1.68 4.52
CA SER A 44 28.53 -0.25 4.63
C SER A 44 29.96 0.15 4.30
N SER A 45 30.11 1.33 3.69
CA SER A 45 31.39 1.96 3.37
C SER A 45 31.72 3.18 4.23
N ASP A 46 30.79 3.58 5.09
CA ASP A 46 30.93 4.66 6.07
C ASP A 46 31.50 4.14 7.41
N ASN A 47 31.43 4.95 8.47
CA ASN A 47 31.92 4.59 9.81
C ASN A 47 30.97 3.67 10.61
N SER A 48 29.93 3.11 9.99
CA SER A 48 28.97 2.18 10.63
C SER A 48 29.67 1.05 11.37
N LYS A 49 30.65 0.41 10.70
CA LYS A 49 31.39 -0.72 11.25
C LYS A 49 32.06 -0.41 12.57
N GLU A 50 32.79 0.72 12.65
CA GLU A 50 33.51 1.15 13.86
C GLU A 50 32.56 1.38 15.03
N ILE A 51 31.36 1.88 14.75
CA ILE A 51 30.35 2.12 15.78
C ILE A 51 29.76 0.80 16.26
N ILE A 52 29.39 -0.10 15.36
CA ILE A 52 28.78 -1.39 15.67
C ILE A 52 29.75 -2.30 16.45
N GLU A 53 31.05 -2.31 16.12
CA GLU A 53 32.06 -3.11 16.80
C GLU A 53 32.13 -2.88 18.30
N ARG A 54 31.79 -1.67 18.79
CA ARG A 54 31.77 -1.32 20.23
C ARG A 54 30.76 -2.12 21.04
N TYR A 55 29.75 -2.73 20.38
CA TYR A 55 28.68 -3.50 21.02
C TYR A 55 28.91 -5.01 20.97
N MET A 56 29.93 -5.49 20.26
CA MET A 56 30.20 -6.93 20.09
C MET A 56 30.54 -7.66 21.41
N GLN A 57 31.01 -6.95 22.44
CA GLN A 57 31.28 -7.52 23.75
C GLN A 57 30.04 -7.88 24.57
N LEU A 58 28.86 -7.41 24.17
CA LEU A 58 27.62 -7.66 24.90
C LEU A 58 27.08 -9.05 24.53
N ASN A 59 26.93 -9.92 25.53
CA ASN A 59 26.59 -11.35 25.37
C ASN A 59 25.22 -11.61 24.70
N TYR A 60 24.34 -10.60 24.65
CA TYR A 60 23.03 -10.69 24.06
C TYR A 60 22.95 -9.92 22.70
N VAL A 61 24.08 -9.40 22.24
CA VAL A 61 24.22 -8.74 20.93
C VAL A 61 25.00 -9.67 20.01
N ARG A 62 24.46 -9.88 18.82
CA ARG A 62 25.12 -10.61 17.74
C ARG A 62 25.28 -9.66 16.55
N VAL A 63 26.49 -9.53 16.06
CA VAL A 63 26.85 -8.66 14.92
C VAL A 63 27.23 -9.50 13.72
N ILE A 64 26.77 -9.11 12.56
CA ILE A 64 27.10 -9.73 11.27
C ILE A 64 27.51 -8.61 10.29
N PHE A 65 28.69 -8.75 9.71
CA PHE A 65 29.13 -7.95 8.60
C PHE A 65 29.08 -8.79 7.32
N GLN A 66 28.39 -8.32 6.30
CA GLN A 66 28.28 -9.05 5.02
C GLN A 66 28.53 -8.11 3.83
N LYS A 67 28.73 -8.68 2.65
CA LYS A 67 28.65 -7.90 1.40
C LYS A 67 27.20 -7.53 1.16
N ASN A 68 26.93 -6.36 0.56
CA ASN A 68 25.58 -5.91 0.28
C ASN A 68 24.79 -6.95 -0.51
N LYS A 69 23.65 -7.36 0.07
CA LYS A 69 22.71 -8.33 -0.50
C LYS A 69 21.31 -7.76 -0.66
N GLY A 70 21.08 -6.57 -0.10
CA GLY A 70 19.79 -5.92 -0.07
C GLY A 70 18.93 -6.31 1.13
N LEU A 71 17.90 -5.47 1.36
CA LEU A 71 17.10 -5.50 2.58
C LEU A 71 16.36 -6.82 2.79
N ASN A 72 15.71 -7.38 1.76
CA ASN A 72 14.90 -8.59 1.90
C ASN A 72 15.74 -9.83 2.25
N ILE A 73 16.91 -9.96 1.63
CA ILE A 73 17.85 -11.04 1.98
C ILE A 73 18.36 -10.86 3.40
N THR A 74 18.68 -9.63 3.79
CA THR A 74 19.14 -9.29 5.14
C THR A 74 18.07 -9.58 6.18
N ASN A 75 16.80 -9.25 5.93
CA ASN A 75 15.65 -9.61 6.77
C ASN A 75 15.54 -11.15 6.94
N ASN A 76 15.69 -11.91 5.85
CA ASN A 76 15.65 -13.38 5.91
C ASN A 76 16.84 -13.98 6.68
N ILE A 77 18.01 -13.37 6.60
CA ILE A 77 19.15 -13.77 7.43
C ILE A 77 18.83 -13.54 8.91
N ALA A 78 18.30 -12.37 9.27
CA ALA A 78 17.86 -12.08 10.64
C ALA A 78 16.84 -13.09 11.13
N MET A 79 15.81 -13.38 10.34
CA MET A 79 14.77 -14.37 10.67
C MET A 79 15.35 -15.75 10.96
N ARG A 80 16.27 -16.25 10.11
CA ARG A 80 16.92 -17.55 10.29
C ARG A 80 17.82 -17.63 11.52
N LEU A 81 18.39 -16.52 11.94
CA LEU A 81 19.28 -16.44 13.08
C LEU A 81 18.55 -16.15 14.40
N ALA A 82 17.33 -15.65 14.31
CA ALA A 82 16.49 -15.32 15.45
C ALA A 82 16.14 -16.57 16.28
N ARG A 83 16.21 -16.44 17.61
CA ARG A 83 15.80 -17.47 18.58
C ARG A 83 14.52 -17.11 19.31
N GLY A 84 14.13 -15.83 19.26
CA GLY A 84 12.93 -15.33 19.92
C GLY A 84 11.64 -15.92 19.35
N LYS A 85 10.61 -16.00 20.19
CA LYS A 85 9.24 -16.29 19.78
C LYS A 85 8.70 -15.18 18.85
N TYR A 86 9.10 -13.95 19.12
CA TYR A 86 8.76 -12.77 18.37
C TYR A 86 9.97 -12.17 17.69
N LEU A 87 9.75 -11.62 16.52
CA LEU A 87 10.75 -10.92 15.71
C LEU A 87 10.29 -9.49 15.47
N VAL A 88 11.17 -8.51 15.69
CA VAL A 88 10.89 -7.11 15.39
C VAL A 88 12.09 -6.46 14.70
N ARG A 89 11.82 -5.78 13.57
CA ARG A 89 12.82 -4.98 12.86
C ARG A 89 12.89 -3.56 13.41
N LEU A 90 14.08 -3.03 13.46
CA LEU A 90 14.34 -1.61 13.60
C LEU A 90 15.29 -1.20 12.48
N ASP A 91 14.97 -0.14 11.75
CA ASP A 91 15.85 0.41 10.74
C ASP A 91 16.94 1.26 11.43
N ALA A 92 18.14 1.30 10.86
CA ALA A 92 19.30 1.89 11.52
C ALA A 92 19.22 3.43 11.69
N ASP A 93 18.30 4.07 10.99
CA ASP A 93 18.02 5.51 11.05
C ASP A 93 16.88 5.88 12.01
N ASP A 94 16.17 4.85 12.57
CA ASP A 94 15.05 4.99 13.49
C ASP A 94 15.44 4.63 14.93
N TYR A 95 14.55 4.90 15.90
CA TYR A 95 14.74 4.43 17.27
C TYR A 95 13.42 4.18 18.00
N PHE A 96 13.43 3.23 18.95
CA PHE A 96 12.28 2.86 19.74
C PHE A 96 12.02 3.80 20.92
N ARG A 97 10.74 3.96 21.27
CA ARG A 97 10.36 4.44 22.59
C ARG A 97 10.70 3.36 23.66
N LYS A 98 11.03 3.77 24.87
CA LYS A 98 11.55 2.90 25.95
C LYS A 98 10.66 1.69 26.30
N ASP A 99 9.36 1.76 26.09
CA ASP A 99 8.36 0.74 26.43
C ASP A 99 7.79 0.01 25.18
N ALA A 100 8.35 0.25 24.00
CA ALA A 100 7.85 -0.26 22.74
C ALA A 100 7.74 -1.80 22.72
N ILE A 101 8.83 -2.49 23.04
CA ILE A 101 8.89 -3.96 23.00
C ILE A 101 7.91 -4.56 24.00
N GLN A 102 7.81 -4.01 25.22
CA GLN A 102 6.88 -4.48 26.23
C GLN A 102 5.43 -4.41 25.75
N LYS A 103 5.00 -3.28 25.19
CA LYS A 103 3.62 -3.08 24.72
C LYS A 103 3.27 -3.99 23.54
N MET A 104 4.18 -4.12 22.58
CA MET A 104 3.99 -5.03 21.46
C MET A 104 3.91 -6.49 21.88
N CYS A 105 4.77 -6.94 22.82
CA CYS A 105 4.68 -8.28 23.40
C CYS A 105 3.35 -8.52 24.10
N GLN A 106 2.91 -7.60 24.96
CA GLN A 106 1.63 -7.72 25.66
C GLN A 106 0.47 -7.87 24.69
N LYS A 107 0.47 -7.12 23.58
CA LYS A 107 -0.58 -7.22 22.57
C LYS A 107 -0.56 -8.57 21.85
N LEU A 108 0.62 -9.09 21.45
CA LEU A 108 0.72 -10.41 20.82
C LEU A 108 0.41 -11.58 21.78
N GLU A 109 0.74 -11.44 23.07
CA GLU A 109 0.42 -12.48 24.08
C GLU A 109 -1.06 -12.49 24.45
N SER A 110 -1.80 -11.38 24.26
CA SER A 110 -3.23 -11.32 24.58
C SER A 110 -4.10 -12.17 23.65
N ASP A 111 -3.61 -12.52 22.46
CA ASP A 111 -4.30 -13.40 21.51
C ASP A 111 -3.30 -14.27 20.75
N SER A 112 -3.39 -15.59 20.93
CA SER A 112 -2.49 -16.56 20.26
C SER A 112 -2.68 -16.65 18.75
N LYS A 113 -3.82 -16.21 18.21
CA LYS A 113 -4.10 -16.16 16.77
C LYS A 113 -3.45 -14.94 16.12
N LEU A 114 -3.22 -13.88 16.91
CA LEU A 114 -2.64 -12.66 16.41
C LEU A 114 -1.21 -12.90 15.93
N GLY A 115 -0.93 -12.59 14.69
CA GLY A 115 0.34 -12.88 14.05
C GLY A 115 1.30 -11.71 13.98
N LEU A 116 0.78 -10.49 13.90
CA LEU A 116 1.54 -9.27 13.69
C LEU A 116 0.89 -8.10 14.42
N VAL A 117 1.71 -7.28 15.07
CA VAL A 117 1.29 -6.01 15.66
C VAL A 117 2.23 -4.88 15.22
N PHE A 118 1.65 -3.70 15.04
CA PHE A 118 2.38 -2.50 14.69
C PHE A 118 1.81 -1.29 15.43
N PRO A 119 2.64 -0.31 15.79
CA PRO A 119 2.21 0.89 16.49
C PRO A 119 2.02 2.07 15.54
N ASP A 120 1.49 3.17 16.09
CA ASP A 120 1.69 4.50 15.54
C ASP A 120 3.14 4.94 15.74
N TYR A 121 3.54 6.09 15.16
CA TYR A 121 4.90 6.60 15.29
C TYR A 121 4.98 8.12 15.34
N PHE A 122 6.11 8.61 15.85
CA PHE A 122 6.50 9.99 15.68
C PHE A 122 7.34 10.14 14.42
N LEU A 123 7.05 11.17 13.65
CA LEU A 123 7.89 11.60 12.55
C LEU A 123 8.92 12.58 13.12
N ILE A 124 10.20 12.34 12.84
CA ILE A 124 11.30 13.19 13.30
C ILE A 124 12.16 13.66 12.12
N ASP A 125 12.81 14.79 12.29
CA ASP A 125 13.77 15.28 11.31
C ASP A 125 15.15 14.59 11.45
N SER A 126 16.12 15.02 10.65
CA SER A 126 17.47 14.47 10.68
C SER A 126 18.20 14.71 12.01
N LEU A 127 17.79 15.69 12.81
CA LEU A 127 18.37 16.01 14.11
C LEU A 127 17.69 15.26 15.26
N GLY A 128 16.52 14.66 15.01
CA GLY A 128 15.73 13.92 16.01
C GLY A 128 14.59 14.75 16.62
N ASP A 129 14.34 15.94 16.12
CA ASP A 129 13.22 16.78 16.57
C ASP A 129 11.89 16.25 16.00
N VAL A 130 10.84 16.18 16.85
CA VAL A 130 9.53 15.66 16.45
C VAL A 130 8.85 16.69 15.53
N ILE A 131 8.51 16.24 14.31
CA ILE A 131 7.80 17.03 13.30
C ILE A 131 6.29 16.76 13.39
N ALA A 132 5.89 15.49 13.52
CA ALA A 132 4.50 15.08 13.53
C ALA A 132 4.29 13.78 14.34
N LYS A 133 3.02 13.48 14.63
CA LYS A 133 2.59 12.18 15.13
C LYS A 133 1.70 11.55 14.08
N GLU A 134 2.07 10.37 13.62
CA GLU A 134 1.34 9.61 12.62
C GLU A 134 0.52 8.50 13.27
N GLN A 135 -0.79 8.58 13.07
CA GLN A 135 -1.71 7.52 13.42
C GLN A 135 -1.90 6.59 12.23
N ARG A 136 -1.63 5.29 12.41
CA ARG A 136 -1.69 4.32 11.31
C ARG A 136 -3.11 3.86 11.06
N HIS A 137 -3.54 2.77 11.65
CA HIS A 137 -4.85 2.18 11.38
C HIS A 137 -5.78 2.32 12.58
N ALA A 138 -7.04 2.50 12.29
CA ALA A 138 -8.12 2.32 13.25
C ALA A 138 -9.10 1.34 12.59
N PHE A 139 -8.91 0.04 12.81
CA PHE A 139 -9.69 -1.03 12.20
C PHE A 139 -11.19 -1.01 12.55
N ASP A 140 -11.58 -0.21 13.50
CA ASP A 140 -12.93 0.02 14.00
C ASP A 140 -13.63 1.25 13.36
N LYS A 141 -12.98 1.90 12.36
CA LYS A 141 -13.59 2.99 11.60
C LYS A 141 -14.28 2.47 10.34
N ASP A 142 -15.28 3.22 9.86
CA ASP A 142 -16.06 2.89 8.66
C ASP A 142 -15.24 2.80 7.36
N VAL A 143 -14.06 3.45 7.32
CA VAL A 143 -13.14 3.39 6.17
C VAL A 143 -11.91 2.59 6.54
N SER A 144 -11.68 1.51 5.82
CA SER A 144 -10.50 0.67 5.97
C SER A 144 -9.40 1.09 4.99
N LEU A 145 -8.15 1.16 5.50
CA LEU A 145 -6.96 1.46 4.70
C LEU A 145 -6.12 0.18 4.51
N LEU A 146 -6.77 -0.93 4.16
CA LEU A 146 -6.13 -2.24 4.04
C LEU A 146 -4.96 -2.25 3.03
N ASP A 147 -5.00 -1.40 2.01
CA ASP A 147 -3.89 -1.25 1.06
C ASP A 147 -2.70 -0.44 1.63
N GLN A 148 -2.81 0.07 2.86
CA GLN A 148 -1.69 0.70 3.54
C GLN A 148 -1.03 -0.29 4.50
N PRO A 149 0.19 -0.76 4.20
CA PRO A 149 0.89 -1.72 5.04
C PRO A 149 1.28 -1.11 6.39
N ALA A 150 1.49 -1.98 7.37
CA ALA A 150 2.27 -1.60 8.54
C ALA A 150 3.66 -1.09 8.12
N HIS A 151 4.20 -0.15 8.87
CA HIS A 151 5.58 0.29 8.64
C HIS A 151 6.53 -0.91 8.82
N GLY A 152 7.53 -1.06 7.94
CA GLY A 152 8.46 -2.19 8.03
C GLY A 152 9.24 -2.21 9.34
N ALA A 153 9.73 -1.04 9.78
CA ALA A 153 10.32 -0.89 11.10
C ALA A 153 9.24 -0.90 12.19
N CYS A 154 9.63 -1.32 13.41
CA CYS A 154 8.76 -1.40 14.59
C CYS A 154 7.50 -2.26 14.44
N THR A 155 7.50 -3.19 13.49
CA THR A 155 6.45 -4.20 13.37
C THR A 155 6.92 -5.48 14.03
N MET A 156 6.19 -5.94 15.07
CA MET A 156 6.52 -7.18 15.77
C MET A 156 5.69 -8.34 15.23
N ILE A 157 6.36 -9.42 14.86
CA ILE A 157 5.77 -10.56 14.16
C ILE A 157 5.99 -11.83 15.00
N ARG A 158 4.99 -12.70 15.07
CA ARG A 158 5.14 -14.07 15.59
C ARG A 158 6.00 -14.85 14.59
N ARG A 159 7.27 -15.14 14.98
CA ARG A 159 8.30 -15.71 14.10
C ARG A 159 7.84 -16.99 13.39
N SER A 160 7.16 -17.89 14.09
CA SER A 160 6.65 -19.13 13.49
C SER A 160 5.62 -18.92 12.36
N PHE A 161 4.91 -17.78 12.34
CA PHE A 161 3.97 -17.44 11.27
C PHE A 161 4.73 -16.88 10.06
N LEU A 162 5.73 -16.03 10.31
CA LEU A 162 6.62 -15.55 9.25
C LEU A 162 7.37 -16.71 8.55
N GLU A 163 7.86 -17.67 9.32
CA GLU A 163 8.50 -18.88 8.80
C GLU A 163 7.55 -19.70 7.91
N LYS A 164 6.28 -19.89 8.34
CA LYS A 164 5.25 -20.59 7.54
C LYS A 164 4.91 -19.85 6.24
N LEU A 165 5.04 -18.54 6.21
CA LEU A 165 4.87 -17.74 5.00
C LEU A 165 6.10 -17.77 4.07
N GLY A 166 7.20 -18.42 4.48
CA GLY A 166 8.44 -18.46 3.71
C GLY A 166 9.36 -17.26 3.87
N GLY A 167 9.07 -16.37 4.84
CA GLY A 167 9.87 -15.17 5.09
C GLY A 167 9.57 -14.02 4.13
N TYR A 168 10.57 -13.16 3.92
CA TYR A 168 10.50 -12.01 3.00
C TYR A 168 10.78 -12.44 1.56
N ASN A 169 10.10 -11.82 0.61
CA ASN A 169 10.26 -12.14 -0.81
C ASN A 169 11.54 -11.48 -1.37
N GLU A 170 12.52 -12.29 -1.70
CA GLU A 170 13.83 -11.83 -2.21
C GLU A 170 13.80 -11.36 -3.67
N SER A 171 12.67 -11.54 -4.38
CA SER A 171 12.51 -11.11 -5.78
C SER A 171 12.31 -9.60 -5.91
N PHE A 172 11.82 -8.94 -4.85
CA PHE A 172 11.60 -7.50 -4.84
C PHE A 172 12.74 -6.76 -4.14
N SER A 173 13.19 -5.67 -4.73
CA SER A 173 14.27 -4.85 -4.18
C SER A 173 13.81 -3.71 -3.29
N CYS A 174 12.51 -3.52 -3.16
CA CYS A 174 11.86 -2.55 -2.25
C CYS A 174 10.45 -3.04 -1.88
N GLN A 175 9.76 -2.31 -1.01
CA GLN A 175 8.40 -2.63 -0.57
C GLN A 175 8.26 -4.02 0.11
N ASP A 176 9.30 -4.43 0.83
CA ASP A 176 9.33 -5.67 1.62
C ASP A 176 8.17 -5.75 2.62
N GLY A 177 7.86 -4.64 3.28
CA GLY A 177 6.74 -4.52 4.19
C GLY A 177 5.39 -4.68 3.50
N TYR A 178 5.25 -4.20 2.25
CA TYR A 178 4.00 -4.31 1.50
C TYR A 178 3.72 -5.75 1.03
N ASP A 179 4.72 -6.43 0.44
CA ASP A 179 4.61 -7.84 0.06
C ASP A 179 4.28 -8.72 1.29
N LEU A 180 5.00 -8.49 2.39
CA LEU A 180 4.72 -9.22 3.62
C LEU A 180 3.32 -8.95 4.15
N TRP A 181 2.85 -7.69 4.11
CA TRP A 181 1.53 -7.29 4.58
C TRP A 181 0.41 -8.04 3.86
N ILE A 182 0.41 -8.04 2.52
CA ILE A 182 -0.59 -8.74 1.73
C ILE A 182 -0.62 -10.24 2.07
N ARG A 183 0.54 -10.91 2.07
CA ARG A 183 0.64 -12.33 2.39
C ARG A 183 0.27 -12.65 3.83
N PHE A 184 0.51 -11.72 4.74
CA PHE A 184 0.25 -11.89 6.15
C PHE A 184 -1.23 -11.73 6.49
N THR A 185 -1.85 -10.64 6.02
CA THR A 185 -3.27 -10.33 6.25
C THR A 185 -4.21 -11.36 5.62
N ALA A 186 -3.80 -11.98 4.51
CA ALA A 186 -4.55 -13.07 3.90
C ALA A 186 -4.63 -14.35 4.76
N LYS A 187 -3.74 -14.53 5.76
CA LYS A 187 -3.65 -15.79 6.52
C LYS A 187 -3.76 -15.62 8.03
N TYR A 188 -3.44 -14.45 8.55
CA TYR A 188 -3.34 -14.23 9.99
C TYR A 188 -3.93 -12.88 10.42
N PRO A 189 -4.60 -12.81 11.57
CA PRO A 189 -5.03 -11.55 12.15
C PRO A 189 -3.85 -10.64 12.49
N VAL A 190 -4.05 -9.34 12.29
CA VAL A 190 -3.10 -8.28 12.63
C VAL A 190 -3.78 -7.26 13.54
N ALA A 191 -3.00 -6.51 14.31
CA ALA A 191 -3.55 -5.47 15.17
C ALA A 191 -2.65 -4.24 15.21
N ASN A 192 -3.27 -3.08 15.34
CA ASN A 192 -2.60 -1.81 15.62
C ASN A 192 -2.55 -1.54 17.13
N ILE A 193 -1.49 -0.85 17.57
CA ILE A 193 -1.40 -0.21 18.88
C ILE A 193 -1.46 1.28 18.63
N ASN A 194 -2.60 1.91 18.99
CA ASN A 194 -2.87 3.33 18.76
C ASN A 194 -2.04 4.26 19.68
N GLU A 195 -0.76 3.92 19.82
CA GLU A 195 0.25 4.72 20.50
C GLU A 195 1.52 4.79 19.66
N PRO A 196 2.18 5.96 19.58
CA PRO A 196 3.48 6.05 18.90
C PRO A 196 4.55 5.39 19.77
N LEU A 197 5.11 4.28 19.28
CA LEU A 197 6.11 3.48 20.00
C LEU A 197 7.51 3.56 19.39
N PHE A 198 7.67 4.26 18.28
CA PHE A 198 8.97 4.51 17.68
C PHE A 198 9.02 5.88 17.01
N TYR A 199 10.23 6.29 16.67
CA TYR A 199 10.54 7.55 16.01
C TYR A 199 11.09 7.23 14.62
N TYR A 200 10.32 7.61 13.60
CA TYR A 200 10.67 7.44 12.19
C TYR A 200 11.37 8.70 11.67
N ARG A 201 12.62 8.54 11.23
CA ARG A 201 13.45 9.66 10.80
C ARG A 201 13.28 9.98 9.33
N GLN A 202 13.10 11.27 9.05
CA GLN A 202 13.10 11.79 7.68
C GLN A 202 14.42 12.48 7.37
N HIS A 203 15.07 12.03 6.31
CA HIS A 203 16.27 12.62 5.75
C HIS A 203 16.33 12.43 4.23
N ASN A 204 17.34 13.01 3.55
CA ASN A 204 17.38 13.04 2.08
C ASN A 204 17.62 11.67 1.40
N SER A 205 18.12 10.68 2.11
CA SER A 205 18.43 9.34 1.61
C SER A 205 17.38 8.26 1.95
N ASN A 206 16.18 8.63 2.43
CA ASN A 206 15.11 7.66 2.68
C ASN A 206 14.68 6.96 1.39
N LEU A 207 14.54 5.63 1.45
CA LEU A 207 14.11 4.79 0.32
C LEU A 207 12.68 5.12 -0.15
N THR A 208 11.87 5.77 0.69
CA THR A 208 10.46 6.09 0.43
C THR A 208 10.24 7.32 -0.45
N LYS A 209 11.29 7.99 -0.93
CA LYS A 209 11.17 9.21 -1.75
C LYS A 209 10.89 8.99 -3.24
N ASN A 210 11.05 7.78 -3.74
CA ASN A 210 10.79 7.47 -5.15
C ASN A 210 9.38 6.86 -5.30
N GLU A 211 8.37 7.74 -5.43
CA GLU A 211 6.96 7.35 -5.52
C GLU A 211 6.67 6.46 -6.73
N ASP A 212 7.21 6.77 -7.91
CA ASP A 212 6.99 5.97 -9.12
C ASP A 212 7.48 4.53 -8.95
N ARG A 213 8.67 4.36 -8.36
CA ARG A 213 9.21 3.03 -8.06
C ARG A 213 8.34 2.28 -7.06
N ILE A 214 7.86 2.98 -6.03
CA ILE A 214 6.99 2.40 -5.01
C ILE A 214 5.69 1.89 -5.64
N LEU A 215 5.00 2.73 -6.40
CA LEU A 215 3.73 2.38 -7.04
C LEU A 215 3.89 1.22 -8.03
N LYS A 216 4.94 1.28 -8.86
CA LYS A 216 5.25 0.18 -9.80
C LYS A 216 5.50 -1.13 -9.09
N THR A 217 6.33 -1.13 -8.03
CA THR A 217 6.64 -2.36 -7.28
C THR A 217 5.39 -2.89 -6.56
N ARG A 218 4.51 -2.02 -6.05
CA ARG A 218 3.25 -2.47 -5.42
C ARG A 218 2.33 -3.15 -6.42
N ALA A 219 2.19 -2.61 -7.63
CA ALA A 219 1.42 -3.26 -8.70
C ALA A 219 2.00 -4.65 -9.04
N GLU A 220 3.33 -4.76 -9.22
CA GLU A 220 4.01 -6.04 -9.47
C GLU A 220 3.79 -7.05 -8.31
N ILE A 221 3.78 -6.60 -7.06
CA ILE A 221 3.51 -7.44 -5.89
C ILE A 221 2.07 -7.96 -5.92
N LYS A 222 1.08 -7.11 -6.18
CA LYS A 222 -0.34 -7.50 -6.25
C LYS A 222 -0.57 -8.50 -7.38
N GLU A 223 -0.07 -8.23 -8.58
CA GLU A 223 -0.16 -9.12 -9.72
C GLU A 223 0.45 -10.50 -9.42
N SER A 224 1.66 -10.51 -8.84
CA SER A 224 2.33 -11.75 -8.41
C SER A 224 1.52 -12.51 -7.36
N PHE A 225 0.88 -11.80 -6.42
CA PHE A 225 0.08 -12.41 -5.37
C PHE A 225 -1.22 -13.00 -5.92
N VAL A 226 -1.95 -12.25 -6.75
CA VAL A 226 -3.18 -12.71 -7.42
C VAL A 226 -2.89 -13.97 -8.23
N SER A 227 -1.82 -13.98 -9.01
CA SER A 227 -1.41 -15.13 -9.83
C SER A 227 -1.03 -16.35 -8.98
N LYS A 228 -0.21 -16.18 -7.93
CA LYS A 228 0.27 -17.28 -7.07
C LYS A 228 -0.82 -17.92 -6.23
N GLU A 229 -1.66 -17.11 -5.61
CA GLU A 229 -2.76 -17.59 -4.76
C GLU A 229 -4.01 -17.93 -5.57
N LYS A 230 -3.97 -17.72 -6.91
CA LYS A 230 -5.10 -17.95 -7.84
C LYS A 230 -6.37 -17.23 -7.42
N ILE A 231 -6.20 -15.97 -7.01
CA ILE A 231 -7.32 -15.12 -6.62
C ILE A 231 -8.11 -14.78 -7.89
N GLN A 232 -9.40 -15.03 -7.87
CA GLN A 232 -10.28 -14.66 -8.96
C GLN A 232 -10.58 -13.16 -8.87
N THR A 233 -10.18 -12.39 -9.89
CA THR A 233 -10.58 -10.99 -10.02
C THR A 233 -12.05 -10.91 -10.43
N PRO A 234 -12.80 -9.90 -9.96
CA PRO A 234 -14.20 -9.75 -10.31
C PRO A 234 -14.36 -9.45 -11.80
N THR A 235 -15.38 -10.00 -12.44
CA THR A 235 -15.81 -9.59 -13.77
C THR A 235 -16.28 -8.13 -13.70
N THR A 236 -15.58 -7.23 -14.38
CA THR A 236 -15.69 -5.77 -14.16
C THR A 236 -16.27 -5.05 -15.37
N LEU A 237 -17.36 -4.31 -15.15
CA LEU A 237 -17.94 -3.36 -16.09
C LEU A 237 -17.36 -1.96 -15.86
N ALA A 238 -16.60 -1.42 -16.82
CA ALA A 238 -16.21 -0.02 -16.78
C ALA A 238 -17.31 0.87 -17.36
N ILE A 239 -17.63 1.94 -16.67
CA ILE A 239 -18.66 2.91 -17.06
C ILE A 239 -18.02 4.28 -17.18
N LEU A 240 -18.09 4.88 -18.38
CA LEU A 240 -17.64 6.23 -18.68
C LEU A 240 -18.87 7.13 -18.96
N PRO A 241 -19.43 7.81 -17.94
CA PRO A 241 -20.55 8.71 -18.12
C PRO A 241 -20.06 10.07 -18.66
N VAL A 242 -20.42 10.38 -19.88
CA VAL A 242 -20.01 11.63 -20.56
C VAL A 242 -21.21 12.57 -20.69
N ARG A 243 -21.02 13.82 -20.27
CA ARG A 243 -21.97 14.92 -20.53
C ARG A 243 -21.51 15.67 -21.78
N GLY A 244 -22.33 15.69 -22.80
CA GLY A 244 -22.02 16.46 -24.01
C GLY A 244 -22.21 17.98 -23.83
N GLU A 245 -21.76 18.75 -24.82
CA GLU A 245 -21.80 20.22 -24.81
C GLU A 245 -23.21 20.81 -24.63
N LYS A 246 -24.25 20.10 -25.10
CA LYS A 246 -25.65 20.53 -24.94
C LYS A 246 -26.16 20.48 -23.48
N ILE A 247 -25.47 19.79 -22.61
CA ILE A 247 -25.81 19.68 -21.19
C ILE A 247 -24.77 20.37 -20.30
N ASN A 248 -23.51 20.22 -20.65
CA ASN A 248 -22.40 20.89 -20.00
C ASN A 248 -21.55 21.59 -21.07
N ARG A 249 -21.69 22.93 -21.18
CA ARG A 249 -20.89 23.73 -22.11
C ARG A 249 -19.37 23.63 -21.89
N TYR A 250 -18.94 23.11 -20.75
CA TYR A 250 -17.56 22.85 -20.43
C TYR A 250 -17.24 21.35 -20.56
N SER A 251 -17.93 20.63 -21.42
CA SER A 251 -17.63 19.22 -21.67
C SER A 251 -16.20 19.05 -22.15
N LEU A 252 -15.47 18.17 -21.46
CA LEU A 252 -14.07 17.85 -21.77
C LEU A 252 -13.92 16.78 -22.86
N ALA A 253 -15.03 16.21 -23.37
CA ALA A 253 -14.98 15.04 -24.25
C ALA A 253 -14.07 15.25 -25.47
N PHE A 254 -14.20 16.38 -26.13
CA PHE A 254 -13.46 16.74 -27.35
C PHE A 254 -12.35 17.77 -27.11
N GLU A 255 -11.99 18.02 -25.87
CA GLU A 255 -10.77 18.74 -25.57
C GLU A 255 -9.57 17.85 -25.91
N LYS A 256 -8.52 18.46 -26.45
CA LYS A 256 -7.32 17.75 -26.87
C LYS A 256 -6.21 17.81 -25.81
N PHE A 257 -5.56 16.66 -25.61
CA PHE A 257 -4.27 16.58 -24.95
C PHE A 257 -3.25 16.02 -25.97
N GLY A 258 -2.39 16.88 -26.48
CA GLY A 258 -1.60 16.58 -27.67
C GLY A 258 -2.50 16.44 -28.91
N ASP A 259 -2.38 15.33 -29.61
CA ASP A 259 -3.18 15.07 -30.83
C ASP A 259 -4.46 14.24 -30.54
N GLU A 260 -4.72 13.88 -29.28
CA GLU A 260 -5.78 12.96 -28.87
C GLU A 260 -6.88 13.67 -28.08
N TYR A 261 -8.16 13.31 -28.33
CA TYR A 261 -9.27 13.77 -27.49
C TYR A 261 -9.26 13.07 -26.12
N LEU A 262 -9.71 13.77 -25.08
CA LEU A 262 -9.74 13.21 -23.71
C LEU A 262 -10.66 12.00 -23.62
N ILE A 263 -11.76 11.96 -24.38
CA ILE A 263 -12.63 10.77 -24.42
C ILE A 263 -11.88 9.55 -24.97
N ASP A 264 -11.10 9.73 -26.05
CA ASP A 264 -10.34 8.63 -26.65
C ASP A 264 -9.24 8.14 -25.72
N LYS A 265 -8.55 9.06 -25.05
CA LYS A 265 -7.55 8.72 -24.03
C LYS A 265 -8.15 7.84 -22.93
N LYS A 266 -9.35 8.16 -22.44
CA LYS A 266 -10.04 7.37 -21.42
C LYS A 266 -10.52 6.02 -21.93
N ILE A 267 -11.07 5.97 -23.12
CA ILE A 267 -11.50 4.70 -23.76
C ILE A 267 -10.30 3.79 -23.94
N LYS A 268 -9.19 4.28 -24.48
CA LYS A 268 -7.96 3.49 -24.68
C LYS A 268 -7.37 3.00 -23.36
N SER A 269 -7.39 3.83 -22.31
CA SER A 269 -6.94 3.40 -20.98
C SER A 269 -7.75 2.21 -20.47
N ALA A 270 -9.07 2.21 -20.64
CA ALA A 270 -9.93 1.10 -20.26
C ALA A 270 -9.69 -0.15 -21.12
N LEU A 271 -9.59 0.00 -22.46
CA LEU A 271 -9.35 -1.10 -23.39
C LEU A 271 -7.99 -1.78 -23.23
N GLN A 272 -7.01 -1.07 -22.68
CA GLN A 272 -5.66 -1.59 -22.39
C GLN A 272 -5.54 -2.23 -21.00
N SER A 273 -6.57 -2.12 -20.17
CA SER A 273 -6.65 -2.81 -18.88
C SER A 273 -6.82 -4.31 -19.08
N ASN A 274 -6.14 -5.11 -18.26
CA ASN A 274 -6.23 -6.58 -18.30
C ASN A 274 -7.43 -7.13 -17.49
N HIS A 275 -8.10 -6.27 -16.71
CA HIS A 275 -9.13 -6.65 -15.77
C HIS A 275 -10.49 -5.96 -15.99
N ILE A 276 -10.64 -5.23 -17.09
CA ILE A 276 -11.92 -4.69 -17.54
C ILE A 276 -12.49 -5.61 -18.61
N ASP A 277 -13.63 -6.23 -18.34
CA ASP A 277 -14.25 -7.18 -19.26
C ASP A 277 -15.12 -6.50 -20.30
N GLN A 278 -15.76 -5.38 -19.95
CA GLN A 278 -16.59 -4.59 -20.86
C GLN A 278 -16.51 -3.11 -20.52
N LEU A 279 -16.43 -2.26 -21.55
CA LEU A 279 -16.53 -0.80 -21.42
C LEU A 279 -17.88 -0.30 -21.96
N VAL A 280 -18.57 0.48 -21.14
CA VAL A 280 -19.76 1.24 -21.54
C VAL A 280 -19.44 2.73 -21.54
N VAL A 281 -19.61 3.38 -22.68
CA VAL A 281 -19.68 4.84 -22.78
C VAL A 281 -21.15 5.25 -22.80
N THR A 282 -21.56 6.17 -21.94
CA THR A 282 -22.97 6.59 -21.88
C THR A 282 -23.11 8.09 -21.95
N SER A 283 -23.96 8.55 -22.86
CA SER A 283 -24.22 9.98 -23.08
C SER A 283 -25.60 10.19 -23.70
N PRO A 284 -26.25 11.33 -23.45
CA PRO A 284 -27.43 11.81 -24.25
C PRO A 284 -27.04 12.65 -25.48
N ASP A 285 -25.76 12.82 -25.76
CA ASP A 285 -25.25 13.67 -26.81
C ASP A 285 -24.95 12.87 -28.06
N GLN A 286 -25.61 13.25 -29.18
CA GLN A 286 -25.48 12.58 -30.47
C GLN A 286 -24.05 12.63 -31.01
N LYS A 287 -23.33 13.76 -30.81
CA LYS A 287 -21.94 13.90 -31.28
C LYS A 287 -21.00 12.88 -30.61
N ILE A 288 -21.23 12.62 -29.32
CA ILE A 288 -20.46 11.60 -28.61
C ILE A 288 -20.81 10.19 -29.09
N LYS A 289 -22.10 9.91 -29.31
CA LYS A 289 -22.57 8.64 -29.86
C LYS A 289 -21.93 8.37 -31.22
N ASP A 290 -22.01 9.33 -32.14
CA ASP A 290 -21.45 9.20 -33.49
C ASP A 290 -19.94 8.96 -33.42
N HIS A 291 -19.22 9.70 -32.56
CA HIS A 291 -17.80 9.55 -32.40
C HIS A 291 -17.42 8.14 -31.89
N VAL A 292 -18.10 7.63 -30.87
CA VAL A 292 -17.81 6.28 -30.29
C VAL A 292 -18.11 5.20 -31.33
N ILE A 293 -19.28 5.24 -31.98
CA ILE A 293 -19.67 4.22 -32.97
C ILE A 293 -18.77 4.22 -34.20
N GLN A 294 -18.26 5.40 -34.62
CA GLN A 294 -17.40 5.51 -35.82
C GLN A 294 -15.97 5.05 -35.53
N ASN A 295 -15.46 5.19 -34.31
CA ASN A 295 -14.04 4.99 -34.01
C ASN A 295 -13.75 3.72 -33.23
N TYR A 296 -14.76 3.04 -32.63
CA TYR A 296 -14.58 1.88 -31.79
C TYR A 296 -15.50 0.72 -32.21
N VAL A 297 -15.02 -0.51 -32.01
CA VAL A 297 -15.78 -1.72 -32.30
C VAL A 297 -16.83 -1.94 -31.21
N GLU A 298 -18.07 -2.24 -31.60
CA GLU A 298 -19.20 -2.39 -30.68
C GLU A 298 -18.96 -3.47 -29.58
N ASN A 299 -18.26 -4.55 -29.91
CA ASN A 299 -17.92 -5.58 -28.92
C ASN A 299 -16.89 -5.13 -27.89
N GLU A 300 -16.11 -4.08 -28.15
CA GLU A 300 -15.09 -3.56 -27.24
C GLU A 300 -15.63 -2.38 -26.42
N VAL A 301 -16.38 -1.49 -27.08
CA VAL A 301 -16.94 -0.29 -26.47
C VAL A 301 -18.43 -0.22 -26.77
N LEU A 302 -19.24 -0.52 -25.78
CA LEU A 302 -20.69 -0.44 -25.89
C LEU A 302 -21.14 1.02 -25.65
N PHE A 303 -21.91 1.57 -26.59
CA PHE A 303 -22.53 2.88 -26.38
C PHE A 303 -23.99 2.72 -25.92
N ILE A 304 -24.31 3.23 -24.73
CA ILE A 304 -25.66 3.26 -24.18
C ILE A 304 -26.15 4.71 -24.12
N GLU A 305 -27.14 5.04 -24.94
CA GLU A 305 -27.79 6.35 -24.91
C GLU A 305 -28.60 6.50 -23.62
N ARG A 306 -28.19 7.43 -22.75
CA ARG A 306 -28.93 7.68 -21.51
C ARG A 306 -29.88 8.87 -21.64
N PRO A 307 -31.02 8.87 -20.94
CA PRO A 307 -31.92 9.98 -20.87
C PRO A 307 -31.25 11.26 -20.36
N ARG A 308 -31.66 12.43 -20.91
CA ARG A 308 -31.07 13.74 -20.55
C ARG A 308 -31.20 14.05 -19.04
N ASN A 309 -32.32 13.66 -18.42
CA ASN A 309 -32.55 13.86 -16.98
C ASN A 309 -31.53 13.11 -16.09
N LEU A 310 -30.88 12.04 -16.57
CA LEU A 310 -29.80 11.33 -15.88
C LEU A 310 -28.42 11.96 -16.08
N ALA A 311 -28.30 12.94 -16.99
CA ALA A 311 -27.04 13.59 -17.33
C ALA A 311 -26.91 15.02 -16.82
N ILE A 312 -27.93 15.57 -16.16
CA ILE A 312 -27.91 16.94 -15.62
C ILE A 312 -26.87 17.06 -14.48
N LEU A 313 -26.41 18.30 -14.26
CA LEU A 313 -25.50 18.60 -13.16
C LEU A 313 -26.15 18.24 -11.80
N ASN A 314 -25.34 17.78 -10.88
CA ASN A 314 -25.75 17.38 -9.50
C ASN A 314 -26.74 16.20 -9.43
N LYS A 315 -26.96 15.47 -10.54
CA LYS A 315 -27.72 14.21 -10.49
C LYS A 315 -26.83 13.09 -9.94
N ASP A 316 -27.41 12.28 -9.05
CA ASP A 316 -26.73 11.12 -8.50
C ASP A 316 -26.36 10.12 -9.62
N LEU A 317 -25.13 9.63 -9.58
CA LEU A 317 -24.63 8.62 -10.52
C LEU A 317 -25.29 7.26 -10.32
N LYS A 318 -25.84 7.00 -9.13
CA LYS A 318 -26.56 5.77 -8.85
C LYS A 318 -27.63 5.49 -9.89
N ASP A 319 -28.46 6.50 -10.22
CA ASP A 319 -29.53 6.36 -11.21
C ASP A 319 -28.97 6.04 -12.61
N THR A 320 -27.79 6.57 -12.96
CA THR A 320 -27.10 6.23 -14.22
C THR A 320 -26.59 4.80 -14.21
N VAL A 321 -26.00 4.33 -13.12
CA VAL A 321 -25.51 2.96 -12.96
C VAL A 321 -26.68 1.97 -13.06
N GLU A 322 -27.76 2.21 -12.31
CA GLU A 322 -28.98 1.38 -12.36
C GLU A 322 -29.59 1.34 -13.77
N PHE A 323 -29.62 2.47 -14.47
CA PHE A 323 -30.09 2.54 -15.86
C PHE A 323 -29.25 1.68 -16.80
N ILE A 324 -27.91 1.67 -16.62
CA ILE A 324 -27.00 0.88 -17.44
C ILE A 324 -27.19 -0.62 -17.18
N PHE A 325 -27.23 -1.03 -15.94
CA PHE A 325 -27.41 -2.46 -15.57
C PHE A 325 -28.77 -3.02 -16.03
N ASN A 326 -29.79 -2.18 -16.14
CA ASN A 326 -31.11 -2.56 -16.63
C ASN A 326 -31.25 -2.45 -18.17
N ASN A 327 -30.17 -2.15 -18.90
CA ASN A 327 -30.22 -1.98 -20.35
C ASN A 327 -30.21 -3.36 -21.06
N ALA A 328 -31.07 -3.52 -22.06
CA ALA A 328 -31.19 -4.76 -22.82
C ALA A 328 -29.89 -5.20 -23.54
N GLN A 329 -29.01 -4.25 -23.86
CA GLN A 329 -27.71 -4.54 -24.47
C GLN A 329 -26.75 -5.30 -23.53
N LEU A 330 -26.99 -5.29 -22.23
CA LEU A 330 -26.24 -6.04 -21.20
C LEU A 330 -27.02 -7.25 -20.70
N GLU A 331 -28.19 -7.55 -21.29
CA GLU A 331 -29.03 -8.68 -20.88
C GLU A 331 -28.28 -10.00 -21.00
N GLY A 332 -28.30 -10.79 -19.95
CA GLY A 332 -27.58 -12.07 -19.87
C GLY A 332 -26.11 -11.98 -19.49
N GLN A 333 -25.49 -10.80 -19.47
CA GLN A 333 -24.15 -10.61 -18.94
C GLN A 333 -24.20 -10.44 -17.42
N LYS A 334 -23.21 -11.01 -16.74
CA LYS A 334 -23.06 -10.87 -15.28
C LYS A 334 -21.74 -10.21 -14.97
N PHE A 335 -21.81 -9.17 -14.19
CA PHE A 335 -20.64 -8.46 -13.67
C PHE A 335 -20.65 -8.52 -12.14
N ASP A 336 -19.49 -8.82 -11.56
CA ASP A 336 -19.30 -8.88 -10.11
C ASP A 336 -19.01 -7.47 -9.56
N SER A 337 -18.46 -6.59 -10.39
CA SER A 337 -18.10 -5.22 -10.01
C SER A 337 -18.32 -4.22 -11.15
N PHE A 338 -18.30 -2.94 -10.81
CA PHE A 338 -18.24 -1.88 -11.80
C PHE A 338 -17.22 -0.81 -11.42
N LEU A 339 -16.63 -0.18 -12.45
CA LEU A 339 -15.64 0.87 -12.33
C LEU A 339 -16.19 2.16 -12.94
N LEU A 340 -16.35 3.21 -12.15
CA LEU A 340 -16.72 4.53 -12.65
C LEU A 340 -15.48 5.31 -13.08
N MET A 341 -15.46 5.73 -14.34
CA MET A 341 -14.38 6.52 -14.94
C MET A 341 -14.89 7.93 -15.27
N PHE A 342 -14.05 8.95 -15.10
CA PHE A 342 -14.40 10.34 -15.36
C PHE A 342 -13.40 11.02 -16.28
N LEU A 343 -13.86 11.91 -17.16
CA LEU A 343 -13.01 12.70 -18.06
C LEU A 343 -12.13 13.72 -17.31
N GLU A 344 -12.58 14.13 -16.14
CA GLU A 344 -11.88 15.08 -15.27
C GLU A 344 -10.54 14.53 -14.75
N TYR A 345 -10.33 13.21 -14.85
CA TYR A 345 -9.08 12.53 -14.47
C TYR A 345 -8.44 11.85 -15.68
N PRO A 346 -7.91 12.61 -16.66
CA PRO A 346 -7.50 12.07 -17.96
C PRO A 346 -6.22 11.23 -17.92
N PHE A 347 -5.44 11.31 -16.83
CA PHE A 347 -4.12 10.67 -16.72
C PHE A 347 -4.12 9.36 -15.92
N VAL A 348 -5.28 8.75 -15.74
CA VAL A 348 -5.37 7.42 -15.15
C VAL A 348 -4.94 6.39 -16.19
N GLU A 349 -3.79 5.77 -15.97
CA GLU A 349 -3.21 4.76 -16.85
C GLU A 349 -3.85 3.36 -16.63
N PRO A 350 -3.76 2.43 -17.60
CA PRO A 350 -4.37 1.10 -17.51
C PRO A 350 -3.95 0.31 -16.27
N ASN A 351 -2.68 0.37 -15.92
CA ASN A 351 -2.12 -0.31 -14.75
C ASN A 351 -2.72 0.18 -13.41
N ILE A 352 -3.20 1.42 -13.35
CA ILE A 352 -3.87 1.95 -12.15
C ILE A 352 -5.28 1.37 -12.04
N LEU A 353 -5.96 1.14 -13.17
CA LEU A 353 -7.26 0.48 -13.22
C LEU A 353 -7.12 -0.99 -12.77
N ASP A 354 -6.13 -1.68 -13.32
CA ASP A 354 -5.80 -3.05 -12.94
C ASP A 354 -5.45 -3.17 -11.45
N ASP A 355 -4.64 -2.24 -10.94
CA ASP A 355 -4.25 -2.18 -9.54
C ASP A 355 -5.45 -2.00 -8.60
N ALA A 356 -6.42 -1.18 -8.99
CA ALA A 356 -7.66 -0.99 -8.22
C ALA A 356 -8.51 -2.26 -8.17
N ILE A 357 -8.69 -2.95 -9.30
CA ILE A 357 -9.48 -4.19 -9.38
C ILE A 357 -8.80 -5.32 -8.60
N GLN A 358 -7.48 -5.45 -8.73
CA GLN A 358 -6.69 -6.41 -7.95
C GLN A 358 -6.75 -6.11 -6.43
N THR A 359 -6.71 -4.84 -6.05
CA THR A 359 -6.84 -4.44 -4.64
C THR A 359 -8.19 -4.86 -4.06
N MET A 360 -9.29 -4.66 -4.81
CA MET A 360 -10.61 -5.14 -4.39
C MET A 360 -10.63 -6.65 -4.18
N ALA A 361 -10.06 -7.42 -5.12
CA ALA A 361 -10.01 -8.88 -5.03
C ALA A 361 -9.13 -9.40 -3.88
N ILE A 362 -7.96 -8.78 -3.66
CA ILE A 362 -7.00 -9.20 -2.62
C ILE A 362 -7.58 -9.02 -1.22
N PHE A 363 -8.27 -7.90 -0.99
CA PHE A 363 -8.76 -7.53 0.34
C PHE A 363 -10.26 -7.79 0.53
N ASP A 364 -10.93 -8.41 -0.45
CA ASP A 364 -12.37 -8.73 -0.44
C ASP A 364 -13.22 -7.48 -0.11
N LEU A 365 -13.02 -6.40 -0.88
CA LEU A 365 -13.63 -5.11 -0.61
C LEU A 365 -14.95 -4.95 -1.34
N ASP A 366 -15.97 -4.41 -0.65
CA ASP A 366 -17.25 -4.00 -1.27
C ASP A 366 -17.10 -2.77 -2.16
N SER A 367 -16.15 -1.88 -1.84
CA SER A 367 -15.89 -0.67 -2.61
C SER A 367 -14.47 -0.17 -2.43
N LEU A 368 -13.95 0.48 -3.48
CA LEU A 368 -12.64 1.14 -3.47
C LEU A 368 -12.78 2.53 -4.09
N ILE A 369 -12.22 3.53 -3.43
CA ILE A 369 -12.23 4.91 -3.89
C ILE A 369 -10.79 5.39 -4.01
N SER A 370 -10.44 5.91 -5.19
CA SER A 370 -9.16 6.59 -5.35
C SER A 370 -9.23 7.99 -4.70
N VAL A 371 -8.28 8.27 -3.83
CA VAL A 371 -8.19 9.57 -3.14
C VAL A 371 -6.83 10.20 -3.40
N ARG A 372 -6.83 11.53 -3.40
CA ARG A 372 -5.61 12.33 -3.43
C ARG A 372 -5.50 13.10 -2.13
N GLN A 373 -4.32 13.12 -1.53
CA GLN A 373 -4.07 14.00 -0.40
C GLN A 373 -4.13 15.45 -0.89
N ASP A 374 -4.98 16.26 -0.28
CA ASP A 374 -5.09 17.69 -0.52
C ASP A 374 -4.75 18.43 0.76
N ASN A 375 -3.69 19.24 0.70
CA ASN A 375 -3.24 20.08 1.81
C ASN A 375 -3.88 21.47 1.76
N SER A 376 -4.88 21.70 0.91
CA SER A 376 -5.61 22.97 0.83
C SER A 376 -6.44 23.20 2.09
N LEU A 377 -6.49 24.44 2.53
CA LEU A 377 -7.38 24.85 3.61
C LEU A 377 -8.83 24.92 3.05
N PHE A 378 -9.71 24.07 3.56
CA PHE A 378 -11.13 24.13 3.25
C PHE A 378 -11.84 24.97 4.32
N PHE A 379 -12.54 26.00 3.87
CA PHE A 379 -13.43 26.76 4.73
C PHE A 379 -14.87 26.30 4.46
N ASN A 380 -15.55 25.79 5.49
CA ASN A 380 -17.00 25.64 5.43
C ASN A 380 -17.63 27.02 5.47
N HIS A 381 -18.38 27.36 4.46
CA HIS A 381 -19.22 28.56 4.44
C HIS A 381 -20.61 28.15 4.92
N ASP A 382 -20.88 28.42 6.17
CA ASP A 382 -22.25 28.26 6.73
C ASP A 382 -23.10 29.46 6.30
N GLY A 383 -23.48 29.51 5.04
CA GLY A 383 -24.47 30.40 4.43
C GLY A 383 -24.42 31.86 4.83
#